data_ed9775023839c38f4edb39b755af04cd
#
_entry.id   ed9775023839c38f4edb39b755af04cd
#
_cell.length_a   1.000
_cell.length_b   1.000
_cell.length_c   1.000
_cell.angle_alpha   90.00
_cell.angle_beta   90.00
_cell.angle_gamma   90.00
#
_symmetry.space_group_name_H-M   'P 1'
#
loop_
_entity.id
_entity.type
_entity.pdbx_description
1 polymer ?
#
loop_
_entity_poly.entity_id
_entity_poly.type
_entity_poly.pdbx_seq_one_letter_code
_entity_poly.pdbx_strand_id
1 'polypeptide(L)'
;MVLGGGGFRFGIYIGMYAALQQAGKAPDVLLASCGGAIAAAIIHNLPDPDAQRAWLSSETMYQFWCGLRSTEHAALRGTLLRAAKRKLSSASAPLIPDLFNDYLFEIPPQLPFPPAAGAPQVDVAIIGGKLLFGPEDVGLPRGQRKLYAETIFCNQRAAAALNGMDSPLADARWGEHAIARELLTDGSVPVTEAARISIADMIYFRCAQYRGDEYIGGVLDLFPVEIARRLGQEVIMEFKEAFDQVFSIPAWRAVLGVDGNARLRYANSHLADMRIDSSDVSVVLEKQQLQQKLDWRRNRIELQMPPSYEIFVQHMNDQWQYGYDRAREALARPALQQPPIRRANRHSKPLRSIEP
;
A
#
# COMPACT_ATOMS: atom_id res chain seq x y z
N MET A 1 7.91 0.83 -13.07
CA MET A 1 6.48 1.06 -12.76
C MET A 1 6.30 1.15 -11.25
N VAL A 2 5.47 2.10 -10.78
CA VAL A 2 5.14 2.26 -9.35
C VAL A 2 3.81 1.58 -9.04
N LEU A 3 3.80 0.72 -8.00
CA LEU A 3 2.65 -0.02 -7.49
C LEU A 3 2.36 0.48 -6.05
N GLY A 4 1.70 1.64 -5.94
CA GLY A 4 1.57 2.37 -4.68
C GLY A 4 0.32 2.01 -3.88
N GLY A 5 0.41 1.14 -2.89
CA GLY A 5 -0.70 0.81 -2.00
C GLY A 5 -1.73 -0.13 -2.63
N GLY A 6 -3.01 0.20 -2.50
CA GLY A 6 -4.13 -0.59 -3.04
C GLY A 6 -4.83 -1.49 -2.03
N GLY A 7 -4.24 -1.77 -0.88
CA GLY A 7 -4.81 -2.66 0.13
C GLY A 7 -5.19 -4.01 -0.47
N PHE A 8 -6.43 -4.44 -0.28
CA PHE A 8 -6.94 -5.71 -0.83
C PHE A 8 -7.29 -5.66 -2.33
N ARG A 9 -7.09 -4.51 -3.00
CA ARG A 9 -7.31 -4.36 -4.45
C ARG A 9 -6.04 -4.53 -5.27
N PHE A 10 -5.07 -5.27 -4.78
CA PHE A 10 -3.77 -5.49 -5.43
C PHE A 10 -3.87 -6.22 -6.79
N GLY A 11 -4.96 -6.94 -7.06
CA GLY A 11 -5.24 -7.56 -8.35
C GLY A 11 -5.28 -6.58 -9.53
N ILE A 12 -5.57 -5.31 -9.26
CA ILE A 12 -5.53 -4.22 -10.24
C ILE A 12 -4.11 -4.10 -10.86
N TYR A 13 -3.08 -4.16 -10.03
CA TYR A 13 -1.69 -4.04 -10.49
C TYR A 13 -1.25 -5.20 -11.37
N ILE A 14 -1.73 -6.42 -11.07
CA ILE A 14 -1.46 -7.60 -11.89
C ILE A 14 -2.10 -7.43 -13.28
N GLY A 15 -3.34 -6.94 -13.34
CA GLY A 15 -4.00 -6.61 -14.61
C GLY A 15 -3.29 -5.51 -15.39
N MET A 16 -2.86 -4.43 -14.72
CA MET A 16 -2.07 -3.36 -15.35
C MET A 16 -0.77 -3.90 -15.96
N TYR A 17 -0.04 -4.73 -15.21
CA TYR A 17 1.20 -5.34 -15.67
C TYR A 17 0.98 -6.24 -16.89
N ALA A 18 -0.06 -7.09 -16.87
CA ALA A 18 -0.41 -7.96 -17.97
C ALA A 18 -0.70 -7.18 -19.27
N ALA A 19 -1.41 -6.05 -19.19
CA ALA A 19 -1.67 -5.20 -20.35
C ALA A 19 -0.40 -4.56 -20.91
N LEU A 20 0.52 -4.12 -20.04
CA LEU A 20 1.81 -3.56 -20.45
C LEU A 20 2.70 -4.64 -21.10
N GLN A 21 2.72 -5.84 -20.52
CA GLN A 21 3.49 -6.98 -21.07
C GLN A 21 2.96 -7.37 -22.45
N GLN A 22 1.65 -7.47 -22.61
CA GLN A 22 1.03 -7.78 -23.91
C GLN A 22 1.33 -6.73 -24.99
N ALA A 23 1.48 -5.47 -24.58
CA ALA A 23 1.84 -4.38 -25.49
C ALA A 23 3.36 -4.28 -25.77
N GLY A 24 4.17 -5.20 -25.26
CA GLY A 24 5.63 -5.15 -25.40
C GLY A 24 6.28 -3.98 -24.63
N LYS A 25 5.59 -3.46 -23.59
CA LYS A 25 6.03 -2.34 -22.73
C LYS A 25 6.12 -2.76 -21.27
N ALA A 26 6.46 -4.02 -21.01
CA ALA A 26 6.68 -4.49 -19.64
C ALA A 26 7.78 -3.65 -18.95
N PRO A 27 7.56 -3.19 -17.73
CA PRO A 27 8.58 -2.45 -16.99
C PRO A 27 9.72 -3.37 -16.55
N ASP A 28 10.95 -2.84 -16.52
CA ASP A 28 12.13 -3.57 -16.03
C ASP A 28 12.17 -3.66 -14.52
N VAL A 29 11.54 -2.70 -13.83
CA VAL A 29 11.53 -2.62 -12.37
C VAL A 29 10.12 -2.29 -11.86
N LEU A 30 9.67 -3.02 -10.85
CA LEU A 30 8.48 -2.71 -10.04
C LEU A 30 8.91 -2.10 -8.72
N LEU A 31 8.54 -0.84 -8.48
CA LEU A 31 8.69 -0.18 -7.18
C LEU A 31 7.36 -0.24 -6.46
N ALA A 32 7.30 -0.97 -5.35
CA ALA A 32 6.04 -1.40 -4.76
C ALA A 32 5.92 -1.09 -3.27
N SER A 33 4.71 -0.75 -2.84
CA SER A 33 4.35 -0.54 -1.43
C SER A 33 3.02 -1.17 -1.07
N CYS A 34 2.88 -1.67 0.16
CA CYS A 34 1.65 -2.23 0.74
C CYS A 34 1.03 -3.30 -0.17
N GLY A 35 -0.25 -3.19 -0.57
CA GLY A 35 -0.89 -4.13 -1.50
C GLY A 35 -0.17 -4.28 -2.84
N GLY A 36 0.48 -3.22 -3.32
CA GLY A 36 1.33 -3.27 -4.51
C GLY A 36 2.51 -4.23 -4.38
N ALA A 37 3.04 -4.40 -3.16
CA ALA A 37 4.12 -5.35 -2.89
C ALA A 37 3.66 -6.81 -3.02
N ILE A 38 2.39 -7.11 -2.68
CA ILE A 38 1.82 -8.45 -2.93
C ILE A 38 1.77 -8.72 -4.43
N ALA A 39 1.26 -7.75 -5.22
CA ALA A 39 1.22 -7.88 -6.67
C ALA A 39 2.62 -8.06 -7.26
N ALA A 40 3.60 -7.25 -6.82
CA ALA A 40 4.98 -7.34 -7.28
C ALA A 40 5.62 -8.70 -6.99
N ALA A 41 5.36 -9.29 -5.81
CA ALA A 41 5.86 -10.61 -5.45
C ALA A 41 5.22 -11.73 -6.29
N ILE A 42 3.93 -11.65 -6.62
CA ILE A 42 3.26 -12.59 -7.50
C ILE A 42 3.84 -12.49 -8.92
N ILE A 43 3.99 -11.28 -9.46
CA ILE A 43 4.55 -11.03 -10.80
C ILE A 43 6.00 -11.53 -10.87
N HIS A 44 6.80 -11.30 -9.85
CA HIS A 44 8.20 -11.72 -9.78
C HIS A 44 8.35 -13.24 -9.80
N ASN A 45 7.49 -13.94 -9.05
CA ASN A 45 7.56 -15.39 -8.92
C ASN A 45 6.93 -16.15 -10.11
N LEU A 46 5.97 -15.53 -10.79
CA LEU A 46 5.26 -16.13 -11.93
C LEU A 46 5.45 -15.26 -13.18
N PRO A 47 6.29 -15.66 -14.14
CA PRO A 47 6.51 -14.88 -15.36
C PRO A 47 5.31 -14.90 -16.32
N ASP A 48 4.44 -15.91 -16.24
CA ASP A 48 3.27 -16.06 -17.11
C ASP A 48 2.04 -15.29 -16.55
N PRO A 49 1.42 -14.35 -17.32
CA PRO A 49 0.25 -13.58 -16.88
C PRO A 49 -0.97 -14.42 -16.51
N ASP A 50 -1.19 -15.54 -17.21
CA ASP A 50 -2.32 -16.41 -16.91
C ASP A 50 -2.10 -17.14 -15.56
N ALA A 51 -0.86 -17.55 -15.27
CA ALA A 51 -0.49 -18.10 -13.98
C ALA A 51 -0.62 -17.04 -12.84
N GLN A 52 -0.24 -15.78 -13.10
CA GLN A 52 -0.42 -14.68 -12.14
C GLN A 52 -1.92 -14.48 -11.82
N ARG A 53 -2.76 -14.44 -12.85
CA ARG A 53 -4.22 -14.29 -12.70
C ARG A 53 -4.84 -15.48 -11.97
N ALA A 54 -4.42 -16.69 -12.31
CA ALA A 54 -4.88 -17.91 -11.63
C ALA A 54 -4.49 -17.91 -10.14
N TRP A 55 -3.26 -17.49 -9.81
CA TRP A 55 -2.81 -17.38 -8.42
C TRP A 55 -3.61 -16.34 -7.62
N LEU A 56 -3.84 -15.17 -8.22
CA LEU A 56 -4.62 -14.11 -7.62
C LEU A 56 -6.00 -14.60 -7.13
N SER A 57 -6.66 -15.44 -7.93
CA SER A 57 -7.98 -16.00 -7.65
C SER A 57 -7.96 -17.42 -7.06
N SER A 58 -6.80 -17.91 -6.59
CA SER A 58 -6.65 -19.27 -6.06
C SER A 58 -7.38 -19.49 -4.75
N GLU A 59 -7.75 -20.74 -4.47
CA GLU A 59 -8.31 -21.12 -3.19
C GLU A 59 -7.35 -20.90 -2.03
N THR A 60 -6.04 -21.08 -2.25
CA THR A 60 -5.00 -20.77 -1.27
C THR A 60 -5.04 -19.31 -0.83
N MET A 61 -5.20 -18.39 -1.78
CA MET A 61 -5.33 -16.95 -1.49
C MET A 61 -6.66 -16.67 -0.75
N TYR A 62 -7.75 -17.26 -1.17
CA TYR A 62 -9.05 -17.12 -0.51
C TYR A 62 -9.01 -17.60 0.95
N GLN A 63 -8.51 -18.81 1.19
CA GLN A 63 -8.40 -19.39 2.53
C GLN A 63 -7.49 -18.56 3.45
N PHE A 64 -6.41 -18.03 2.92
CA PHE A 64 -5.53 -17.15 3.68
C PHE A 64 -6.29 -15.92 4.19
N TRP A 65 -7.00 -15.20 3.32
CA TRP A 65 -7.76 -14.01 3.71
C TRP A 65 -8.92 -14.34 4.66
N CYS A 66 -9.60 -15.45 4.46
CA CYS A 66 -10.62 -15.94 5.38
C CYS A 66 -10.06 -16.28 6.77
N GLY A 67 -8.78 -16.62 6.84
CA GLY A 67 -8.08 -16.94 8.09
C GLY A 67 -7.71 -15.72 8.95
N LEU A 68 -7.79 -14.49 8.43
CA LEU A 68 -7.48 -13.30 9.20
C LEU A 68 -8.48 -13.07 10.33
N ARG A 69 -7.96 -12.73 11.51
CA ARG A 69 -8.78 -12.53 12.71
C ARG A 69 -8.58 -11.13 13.25
N SER A 70 -9.68 -10.56 13.77
CA SER A 70 -9.60 -9.29 14.48
C SER A 70 -8.99 -9.49 15.87
N THR A 71 -8.13 -8.56 16.29
CA THR A 71 -7.54 -8.53 17.62
C THR A 71 -8.52 -7.98 18.66
N GLU A 72 -8.14 -7.96 19.93
CA GLU A 72 -8.89 -7.26 20.99
C GLU A 72 -8.91 -5.73 20.78
N HIS A 73 -7.89 -5.17 20.11
CA HIS A 73 -7.81 -3.74 19.78
C HIS A 73 -8.76 -3.32 18.65
N ALA A 74 -9.38 -4.27 17.96
CA ALA A 74 -10.43 -4.02 16.96
C ALA A 74 -11.79 -3.63 17.56
N ALA A 75 -11.84 -3.28 18.86
CA ALA A 75 -13.05 -2.75 19.51
C ALA A 75 -13.46 -1.43 18.86
N LEU A 76 -14.68 -1.40 18.27
CA LEU A 76 -15.18 -0.30 17.45
C LEU A 76 -15.19 1.04 18.22
N ARG A 77 -15.73 1.06 19.44
CA ARG A 77 -15.79 2.29 20.26
C ARG A 77 -14.40 2.84 20.57
N GLY A 78 -13.45 1.98 20.95
CA GLY A 78 -12.06 2.35 21.20
C GLY A 78 -11.38 2.94 19.96
N THR A 79 -11.57 2.30 18.80
CA THR A 79 -10.99 2.76 17.54
C THR A 79 -11.59 4.08 17.09
N LEU A 80 -12.91 4.28 17.21
CA LEU A 80 -13.56 5.56 16.90
C LEU A 80 -13.08 6.68 17.81
N LEU A 81 -12.90 6.41 19.11
CA LEU A 81 -12.38 7.40 20.06
C LEU A 81 -10.94 7.80 19.71
N ARG A 82 -10.07 6.83 19.39
CA ARG A 82 -8.70 7.10 18.93
C ARG A 82 -8.70 7.91 17.64
N ALA A 83 -9.55 7.57 16.67
CA ALA A 83 -9.68 8.30 15.41
C ALA A 83 -10.16 9.75 15.65
N ALA A 84 -11.16 9.96 16.51
CA ALA A 84 -11.63 11.29 16.87
C ALA A 84 -10.52 12.13 17.54
N LYS A 85 -9.75 11.54 18.47
CA LYS A 85 -8.61 12.19 19.12
C LYS A 85 -7.54 12.60 18.10
N ARG A 86 -7.20 11.71 17.15
CA ARG A 86 -6.25 12.01 16.07
C ARG A 86 -6.76 13.13 15.15
N LYS A 87 -8.04 13.13 14.81
CA LYS A 87 -8.66 14.16 13.97
C LYS A 87 -8.64 15.55 14.63
N LEU A 88 -8.89 15.62 15.93
CA LEU A 88 -8.87 16.86 16.69
C LEU A 88 -7.46 17.39 16.98
N SER A 89 -6.44 16.55 16.90
CA SER A 89 -5.04 16.95 17.07
C SER A 89 -4.47 17.46 15.76
N SER A 90 -3.80 18.61 15.81
CA SER A 90 -2.98 19.14 14.69
C SER A 90 -1.51 18.72 14.77
N ALA A 91 -1.10 18.08 15.88
CA ALA A 91 0.29 17.73 16.11
C ALA A 91 0.78 16.61 15.16
N SER A 92 2.01 16.74 14.68
CA SER A 92 2.68 15.80 13.78
C SER A 92 3.52 14.82 14.58
N ALA A 93 3.07 13.55 14.64
CA ALA A 93 3.72 12.47 15.38
C ALA A 93 4.17 12.89 16.79
N PRO A 94 3.24 13.32 17.68
CA PRO A 94 3.61 13.91 18.97
C PRO A 94 4.17 12.89 19.98
N LEU A 95 3.74 11.64 19.85
CA LEU A 95 4.13 10.53 20.72
C LEU A 95 4.71 9.39 19.85
N ILE A 96 5.51 8.54 20.47
CA ILE A 96 5.96 7.28 19.86
C ILE A 96 4.78 6.32 19.85
N PRO A 97 4.33 5.84 18.66
CA PRO A 97 3.14 5.01 18.55
C PRO A 97 3.39 3.56 18.96
N ASP A 98 2.35 2.89 19.46
CA ASP A 98 2.40 1.44 19.67
C ASP A 98 2.09 0.73 18.34
N LEU A 99 3.12 0.26 17.65
CA LEU A 99 3.02 -0.56 16.44
C LEU A 99 3.19 -2.06 16.75
N PHE A 100 3.47 -2.39 18.01
CA PHE A 100 3.73 -3.75 18.47
C PHE A 100 2.45 -4.45 18.95
N ASN A 101 1.52 -3.69 19.57
CA ASN A 101 0.33 -4.25 20.20
C ASN A 101 -0.98 -3.57 19.74
N ASP A 102 -1.01 -2.26 19.36
CA ASP A 102 -2.24 -1.55 18.95
C ASP A 102 -2.53 -1.70 17.44
N TYR A 103 -3.01 -2.89 17.03
CA TYR A 103 -3.37 -3.19 15.64
C TYR A 103 -4.70 -3.98 15.53
N LEU A 104 -5.36 -3.89 14.39
CA LEU A 104 -6.73 -4.39 14.21
C LEU A 104 -6.80 -5.88 13.87
N PHE A 105 -5.85 -6.39 13.07
CA PHE A 105 -5.94 -7.74 12.50
C PHE A 105 -4.65 -8.53 12.69
N GLU A 106 -4.81 -9.78 13.11
CA GLU A 106 -3.72 -10.76 13.09
C GLU A 106 -3.49 -11.24 11.65
N ILE A 107 -2.22 -11.23 11.25
CA ILE A 107 -1.81 -11.75 9.95
C ILE A 107 -0.68 -12.78 10.16
N PRO A 108 -0.72 -13.93 9.49
CA PRO A 108 0.35 -14.90 9.55
C PRO A 108 1.70 -14.30 9.16
N PRO A 109 2.81 -14.81 9.73
CA PRO A 109 4.15 -14.32 9.41
C PRO A 109 4.50 -14.51 7.92
N GLN A 110 3.92 -15.52 7.27
CA GLN A 110 4.13 -15.80 5.84
C GLN A 110 2.85 -15.61 5.05
N LEU A 111 2.97 -14.93 3.91
CA LEU A 111 1.88 -14.78 2.95
C LEU A 111 1.86 -15.95 1.95
N PRO A 112 0.69 -16.29 1.37
CA PRO A 112 0.57 -17.38 0.43
C PRO A 112 1.10 -16.98 -0.95
N PHE A 113 2.41 -16.82 -1.08
CA PHE A 113 3.02 -16.53 -2.37
C PHE A 113 3.24 -17.80 -3.19
N PRO A 114 3.18 -17.70 -4.54
CA PRO A 114 3.52 -18.82 -5.39
C PRO A 114 5.02 -19.14 -5.28
N PRO A 115 5.42 -20.40 -5.43
CA PRO A 115 6.83 -20.71 -5.60
C PRO A 115 7.36 -20.08 -6.90
N ALA A 116 8.65 -19.75 -6.92
CA ALA A 116 9.26 -19.20 -8.12
C ALA A 116 9.22 -20.21 -9.29
N ALA A 117 8.59 -19.83 -10.39
CA ALA A 117 8.42 -20.66 -11.59
C ALA A 117 9.43 -20.28 -12.68
N GLY A 118 10.72 -20.19 -12.34
CA GLY A 118 11.81 -19.85 -13.25
C GLY A 118 12.57 -18.58 -12.85
N ALA A 119 13.40 -18.07 -13.77
CA ALA A 119 14.11 -16.81 -13.55
C ALA A 119 13.11 -15.64 -13.62
N PRO A 120 13.18 -14.67 -12.69
CA PRO A 120 12.31 -13.52 -12.73
C PRO A 120 12.56 -12.66 -13.97
N GLN A 121 11.47 -12.18 -14.58
CA GLN A 121 11.53 -11.32 -15.78
C GLN A 121 11.56 -9.82 -15.42
N VAL A 122 11.31 -9.48 -14.15
CA VAL A 122 11.24 -8.11 -13.66
C VAL A 122 11.93 -8.00 -12.33
N ASP A 123 12.73 -6.94 -12.16
CA ASP A 123 13.29 -6.60 -10.86
C ASP A 123 12.23 -5.97 -9.94
N VAL A 124 12.37 -6.22 -8.65
CA VAL A 124 11.44 -5.70 -7.66
C VAL A 124 12.20 -4.89 -6.60
N ALA A 125 11.66 -3.71 -6.28
CA ALA A 125 12.06 -2.87 -5.16
C ALA A 125 10.83 -2.63 -4.29
N ILE A 126 10.88 -3.03 -3.01
CA ILE A 126 9.74 -2.97 -2.10
C ILE A 126 10.05 -1.99 -0.97
N ILE A 127 9.09 -1.14 -0.64
CA ILE A 127 9.20 -0.12 0.40
C ILE A 127 8.72 -0.65 1.74
N GLY A 128 9.49 -0.37 2.77
CA GLY A 128 9.14 -0.47 4.17
C GLY A 128 9.84 0.61 4.98
N GLY A 129 9.67 0.61 6.28
CA GLY A 129 10.35 1.55 7.16
C GLY A 129 10.90 0.84 8.39
N LYS A 130 12.23 0.86 8.57
CA LYS A 130 12.85 0.34 9.79
C LYS A 130 12.45 1.19 10.99
N LEU A 131 12.01 0.56 12.08
CA LEU A 131 11.74 1.26 13.34
C LEU A 131 13.05 1.64 14.01
N LEU A 132 13.14 2.89 14.49
CA LEU A 132 14.28 3.44 15.24
C LEU A 132 13.95 3.57 16.73
N PHE A 133 12.98 2.80 17.21
CA PHE A 133 12.54 2.74 18.60
C PHE A 133 12.07 1.33 18.94
N GLY A 134 12.08 1.03 20.23
CA GLY A 134 11.61 -0.25 20.76
C GLY A 134 10.29 -0.16 21.51
N PRO A 135 9.74 -1.31 21.96
CA PRO A 135 8.51 -1.34 22.76
C PRO A 135 8.57 -0.50 24.04
N GLU A 136 9.76 -0.34 24.61
CA GLU A 136 10.02 0.46 25.83
C GLU A 136 9.85 1.96 25.62
N ASP A 137 9.93 2.43 24.40
CA ASP A 137 9.76 3.84 24.03
C ASP A 137 8.28 4.23 23.81
N VAL A 138 7.40 3.27 23.67
CA VAL A 138 5.98 3.50 23.31
C VAL A 138 5.31 4.44 24.30
N GLY A 139 4.59 5.43 23.75
CA GLY A 139 3.86 6.42 24.55
C GLY A 139 4.71 7.59 25.05
N LEU A 140 6.04 7.52 24.93
CA LEU A 140 6.89 8.66 25.26
C LEU A 140 6.71 9.80 24.25
N PRO A 141 6.93 11.06 24.65
CA PRO A 141 6.98 12.19 23.73
C PRO A 141 8.08 11.98 22.68
N ARG A 142 7.74 12.15 21.40
CA ARG A 142 8.71 12.00 20.31
C ARG A 142 9.83 13.06 20.39
N GLY A 143 9.49 14.30 20.75
CA GLY A 143 10.44 15.42 20.65
C GLY A 143 11.02 15.56 19.24
N GLN A 144 12.34 15.65 19.12
CA GLN A 144 13.05 15.72 17.84
C GLN A 144 13.49 14.35 17.29
N ARG A 145 13.11 13.25 17.95
CA ARG A 145 13.50 11.90 17.53
C ARG A 145 12.91 11.58 16.15
N LYS A 146 13.72 10.94 15.31
CA LYS A 146 13.25 10.25 14.12
C LYS A 146 12.87 8.83 14.49
N LEU A 147 11.73 8.38 14.02
CA LEU A 147 11.15 7.08 14.41
C LEU A 147 11.27 6.03 13.32
N TYR A 148 11.47 6.45 12.08
CA TYR A 148 11.48 5.56 10.92
C TYR A 148 12.63 5.90 9.99
N ALA A 149 13.32 4.86 9.49
CA ALA A 149 14.22 4.97 8.35
C ALA A 149 13.57 4.28 7.15
N GLU A 150 13.28 5.06 6.10
CA GLU A 150 12.75 4.50 4.86
C GLU A 150 13.72 3.47 4.30
N THR A 151 13.22 2.27 3.99
CA THR A 151 14.03 1.12 3.59
C THR A 151 13.51 0.53 2.29
N ILE A 152 14.39 0.37 1.32
CA ILE A 152 14.07 -0.26 0.03
C ILE A 152 14.71 -1.65 -0.02
N PHE A 153 13.88 -2.67 -0.03
CA PHE A 153 14.27 -4.06 -0.22
C PHE A 153 14.39 -4.33 -1.73
N CYS A 154 15.62 -4.46 -2.24
CA CYS A 154 15.85 -4.51 -3.68
C CYS A 154 17.17 -5.22 -4.00
N ASN A 155 17.38 -5.60 -5.27
CA ASN A 155 18.64 -6.20 -5.69
C ASN A 155 19.82 -5.20 -5.66
N GLN A 156 21.04 -5.71 -5.82
CA GLN A 156 22.26 -4.92 -5.77
C GLN A 156 22.30 -3.78 -6.81
N ARG A 157 21.73 -4.01 -8.01
CA ARG A 157 21.66 -3.01 -9.07
C ARG A 157 20.83 -1.80 -8.64
N ALA A 158 19.65 -2.05 -8.11
CA ALA A 158 18.77 -1.00 -7.60
C ALA A 158 19.38 -0.31 -6.36
N ALA A 159 19.99 -1.05 -5.45
CA ALA A 159 20.68 -0.49 -4.29
C ALA A 159 21.84 0.44 -4.71
N ALA A 160 22.63 0.05 -5.71
CA ALA A 160 23.69 0.90 -6.25
C ALA A 160 23.14 2.19 -6.90
N ALA A 161 22.01 2.11 -7.59
CA ALA A 161 21.35 3.28 -8.17
C ALA A 161 20.84 4.27 -7.10
N LEU A 162 20.40 3.76 -5.95
CA LEU A 162 19.90 4.56 -4.82
C LEU A 162 20.99 5.05 -3.87
N ASN A 163 22.23 4.60 -4.04
CA ASN A 163 23.34 4.97 -3.16
C ASN A 163 23.52 6.49 -3.05
N GLY A 164 23.62 6.99 -1.84
CA GLY A 164 23.76 8.41 -1.52
C GLY A 164 22.49 9.24 -1.69
N MET A 165 21.35 8.63 -1.93
CA MET A 165 20.05 9.29 -1.95
C MET A 165 19.51 9.44 -0.52
N ASP A 166 19.06 10.64 -0.18
CA ASP A 166 18.27 10.86 1.04
C ASP A 166 16.83 10.37 0.83
N SER A 167 16.14 10.00 1.92
CA SER A 167 14.72 9.71 1.87
C SER A 167 13.94 10.92 1.37
N PRO A 168 13.12 10.79 0.31
CA PRO A 168 12.27 11.87 -0.16
C PRO A 168 11.29 12.39 0.89
N LEU A 169 10.95 11.55 1.86
CA LEU A 169 10.06 11.90 2.97
C LEU A 169 10.75 12.75 4.04
N ALA A 170 12.07 12.82 4.03
CA ALA A 170 12.84 13.66 4.96
C ALA A 170 12.97 15.12 4.50
N ASP A 171 12.42 15.47 3.33
CA ASP A 171 12.45 16.83 2.80
C ASP A 171 11.61 17.80 3.67
N ALA A 172 12.17 19.00 3.91
CA ALA A 172 11.54 20.05 4.72
C ALA A 172 10.17 20.49 4.21
N ARG A 173 9.84 20.26 2.94
CA ARG A 173 8.51 20.53 2.37
C ARG A 173 7.38 19.79 3.06
N TRP A 174 7.66 18.66 3.72
CA TRP A 174 6.66 17.88 4.45
C TRP A 174 6.44 18.40 5.88
N GLY A 175 7.12 19.47 6.27
CA GLY A 175 7.04 20.02 7.61
C GLY A 175 7.78 19.17 8.64
N GLU A 176 7.28 19.19 9.87
CA GLU A 176 7.83 18.38 10.96
C GLU A 176 7.32 16.93 10.85
N HIS A 177 8.23 15.98 10.66
CA HIS A 177 7.92 14.56 10.45
C HIS A 177 8.84 13.65 11.25
N ALA A 178 8.44 12.36 11.37
CA ALA A 178 9.17 11.36 12.14
C ALA A 178 10.18 10.52 11.30
N ILE A 179 10.39 10.86 10.03
CA ILE A 179 11.23 10.10 9.09
C ILE A 179 12.68 10.54 9.19
N ALA A 180 13.63 9.60 9.25
CA ALA A 180 15.05 9.86 9.18
C ALA A 180 15.48 10.29 7.76
N ARG A 181 16.59 11.01 7.69
CA ARG A 181 17.13 11.50 6.42
C ARG A 181 17.71 10.38 5.56
N GLU A 182 18.32 9.40 6.19
CA GLU A 182 18.95 8.29 5.51
C GLU A 182 17.93 7.39 4.82
N LEU A 183 18.15 7.08 3.53
CA LEU A 183 17.46 6.03 2.80
C LEU A 183 18.26 4.74 2.90
N LEU A 184 17.67 3.71 3.49
CA LEU A 184 18.31 2.40 3.62
C LEU A 184 17.97 1.51 2.42
N THR A 185 18.91 0.63 2.05
CA THR A 185 18.68 -0.42 1.07
C THR A 185 19.10 -1.77 1.63
N ASP A 186 18.31 -2.82 1.39
CA ASP A 186 18.68 -4.20 1.77
C ASP A 186 18.39 -5.16 0.62
N GLY A 187 19.48 -5.74 0.07
CA GLY A 187 19.42 -6.72 -1.01
C GLY A 187 19.39 -8.17 -0.55
N SER A 188 19.38 -8.42 0.75
CA SER A 188 19.42 -9.76 1.33
C SER A 188 18.05 -10.31 1.72
N VAL A 189 17.01 -9.46 1.71
CA VAL A 189 15.64 -9.86 2.06
C VAL A 189 14.94 -10.45 0.84
N PRO A 190 14.41 -11.69 0.91
CA PRO A 190 13.61 -12.27 -0.15
C PRO A 190 12.39 -11.40 -0.49
N VAL A 191 11.99 -11.36 -1.76
CA VAL A 191 10.86 -10.53 -2.23
C VAL A 191 9.57 -10.85 -1.47
N THR A 192 9.33 -12.11 -1.13
CA THR A 192 8.16 -12.55 -0.35
C THR A 192 8.15 -12.00 1.08
N GLU A 193 9.33 -11.98 1.73
CA GLU A 193 9.49 -11.39 3.06
C GLU A 193 9.38 -9.86 3.01
N ALA A 194 9.99 -9.23 2.01
CA ALA A 194 9.86 -7.80 1.78
C ALA A 194 8.39 -7.39 1.57
N ALA A 195 7.63 -8.20 0.82
CA ALA A 195 6.19 -7.98 0.63
C ALA A 195 5.42 -8.14 1.95
N ARG A 196 5.78 -9.14 2.79
CA ARG A 196 5.19 -9.29 4.13
C ARG A 196 5.49 -8.09 5.02
N ILE A 197 6.72 -7.57 4.98
CA ILE A 197 7.09 -6.33 5.67
C ILE A 197 6.24 -5.17 5.16
N SER A 198 6.15 -5.00 3.83
CA SER A 198 5.50 -3.85 3.22
C SER A 198 4.00 -3.74 3.51
N ILE A 199 3.32 -4.84 3.84
CA ILE A 199 1.91 -4.81 4.25
C ILE A 199 1.71 -4.61 5.76
N ALA A 200 2.75 -4.50 6.56
CA ALA A 200 2.66 -4.22 7.99
C ALA A 200 2.25 -2.76 8.26
N ASP A 201 1.12 -2.37 7.67
CA ASP A 201 0.62 -1.00 7.73
C ASP A 201 0.10 -0.68 9.13
N MET A 202 0.50 0.49 9.62
CA MET A 202 0.11 1.01 10.93
C MET A 202 -1.40 0.91 11.15
N ILE A 203 -1.79 0.55 12.37
CA ILE A 203 -3.19 0.39 12.79
C ILE A 203 -3.83 -0.91 12.28
N TYR A 204 -3.49 -1.37 11.08
CA TYR A 204 -4.09 -2.58 10.51
C TYR A 204 -3.41 -3.85 11.00
N PHE A 205 -2.08 -3.89 10.91
CA PHE A 205 -1.29 -5.07 11.23
C PHE A 205 -0.12 -4.69 12.15
N ARG A 206 0.33 -5.65 12.92
CA ARG A 206 1.55 -5.53 13.72
C ARG A 206 2.73 -5.18 12.81
N CYS A 207 3.69 -4.37 13.33
CA CYS A 207 4.99 -4.21 12.70
C CYS A 207 5.62 -5.58 12.42
N ALA A 208 6.31 -5.69 11.29
CA ALA A 208 6.93 -6.94 10.89
C ALA A 208 8.33 -7.07 11.49
N GLN A 209 8.66 -8.25 12.00
CA GLN A 209 10.00 -8.54 12.49
C GLN A 209 10.80 -9.30 11.43
N TYR A 210 12.02 -8.84 11.16
CA TYR A 210 12.95 -9.55 10.29
C TYR A 210 14.39 -9.38 10.80
N ARG A 211 15.09 -10.51 11.06
CA ARG A 211 16.47 -10.57 11.53
C ARG A 211 16.80 -9.71 12.75
N GLY A 212 15.83 -9.58 13.66
CA GLY A 212 15.99 -8.80 14.90
C GLY A 212 15.64 -7.33 14.78
N ASP A 213 15.38 -6.83 13.59
CA ASP A 213 14.84 -5.48 13.33
C ASP A 213 13.32 -5.51 13.17
N GLU A 214 12.67 -4.43 13.54
CA GLU A 214 11.22 -4.22 13.38
C GLU A 214 10.95 -3.21 12.27
N TYR A 215 9.87 -3.42 11.50
CA TYR A 215 9.54 -2.62 10.33
C TYR A 215 8.05 -2.25 10.29
N ILE A 216 7.76 -1.00 9.95
CA ILE A 216 6.45 -0.57 9.48
C ILE A 216 6.33 -0.83 7.97
N GLY A 217 5.11 -1.00 7.47
CA GLY A 217 4.83 -1.27 6.07
C GLY A 217 5.11 -0.12 5.10
N GLY A 218 4.88 -0.41 3.83
CA GLY A 218 5.07 0.52 2.71
C GLY A 218 4.12 1.71 2.70
N VAL A 219 3.15 1.75 3.63
CA VAL A 219 2.33 2.94 3.89
C VAL A 219 3.17 4.17 4.22
N LEU A 220 4.45 3.98 4.59
CA LEU A 220 5.40 5.05 4.81
C LEU A 220 5.51 5.96 3.56
N ASP A 221 5.72 5.38 2.37
CA ASP A 221 5.67 6.09 1.08
C ASP A 221 4.91 5.28 0.01
N LEU A 222 3.68 5.71 -0.27
CA LEU A 222 2.85 5.12 -1.33
C LEU A 222 3.09 5.76 -2.71
N PHE A 223 3.85 6.86 -2.76
CA PHE A 223 4.06 7.65 -3.97
C PHE A 223 5.53 8.04 -4.17
N PRO A 224 6.43 7.04 -4.25
CA PRO A 224 7.88 7.22 -4.24
C PRO A 224 8.41 7.70 -5.61
N VAL A 225 7.91 8.86 -6.09
CA VAL A 225 8.21 9.36 -7.44
C VAL A 225 9.70 9.66 -7.64
N GLU A 226 10.38 10.17 -6.61
CA GLU A 226 11.80 10.47 -6.65
C GLU A 226 12.65 9.20 -6.73
N ILE A 227 12.27 8.16 -5.95
CA ILE A 227 12.92 6.85 -6.00
C ILE A 227 12.67 6.20 -7.36
N ALA A 228 11.44 6.28 -7.89
CA ALA A 228 11.12 5.75 -9.22
C ALA A 228 11.96 6.40 -10.31
N ARG A 229 12.14 7.72 -10.27
CA ARG A 229 13.00 8.46 -11.22
C ARG A 229 14.48 8.12 -11.08
N ARG A 230 14.92 7.72 -9.90
CA ARG A 230 16.30 7.28 -9.69
C ARG A 230 16.54 5.87 -10.21
N LEU A 231 15.51 4.99 -10.14
CA LEU A 231 15.57 3.60 -10.58
C LEU A 231 15.37 3.43 -12.09
N GLY A 232 14.65 4.35 -12.77
CA GLY A 232 14.29 4.18 -14.17
C GLY A 232 14.25 5.49 -14.95
N GLN A 233 14.52 5.38 -16.26
CA GLN A 233 14.43 6.52 -17.19
C GLN A 233 12.97 6.87 -17.49
N GLU A 234 12.13 5.86 -17.68
CA GLU A 234 10.69 6.01 -17.88
C GLU A 234 9.94 5.56 -16.63
N VAL A 235 8.96 6.37 -16.20
CA VAL A 235 8.16 6.11 -15.00
C VAL A 235 6.69 5.95 -15.38
N ILE A 236 6.16 4.77 -15.08
CA ILE A 236 4.73 4.46 -15.17
C ILE A 236 4.14 4.56 -13.78
N MET A 237 3.13 5.41 -13.59
CA MET A 237 2.49 5.63 -12.31
C MET A 237 0.97 5.60 -12.42
N GLU A 238 0.34 5.19 -11.35
CA GLU A 238 -1.10 5.31 -11.17
C GLU A 238 -1.49 6.76 -10.83
N PHE A 239 -2.63 7.21 -11.35
CA PHE A 239 -3.29 8.43 -10.92
C PHE A 239 -4.46 8.05 -10.01
N LYS A 240 -4.37 8.41 -8.73
CA LYS A 240 -5.33 8.02 -7.68
C LYS A 240 -6.20 9.17 -7.20
N GLU A 241 -7.39 8.81 -6.70
CA GLU A 241 -8.21 9.68 -5.87
C GLU A 241 -7.53 9.98 -4.51
N ALA A 242 -7.86 11.13 -3.93
CA ALA A 242 -7.38 11.51 -2.61
C ALA A 242 -7.89 10.54 -1.53
N PHE A 243 -7.03 10.31 -0.52
CA PHE A 243 -7.38 9.49 0.63
C PHE A 243 -8.38 10.19 1.55
N ASP A 244 -9.07 9.36 2.33
CA ASP A 244 -10.04 9.80 3.32
C ASP A 244 -9.44 10.77 4.34
N GLN A 245 -10.12 11.90 4.52
CA GLN A 245 -9.72 13.00 5.41
C GLN A 245 -10.12 12.77 6.88
N VAL A 246 -10.93 11.75 7.15
CA VAL A 246 -11.47 11.52 8.49
C VAL A 246 -10.64 10.54 9.29
N PHE A 247 -10.19 9.46 8.64
CA PHE A 247 -9.46 8.37 9.29
C PHE A 247 -8.01 8.27 8.82
N SER A 248 -7.79 8.20 7.49
CA SER A 248 -6.48 7.93 6.93
C SER A 248 -5.48 9.08 7.15
N ILE A 249 -5.82 10.30 6.80
CA ILE A 249 -4.91 11.44 6.92
C ILE A 249 -4.56 11.77 8.38
N PRO A 250 -5.52 11.79 9.34
CA PRO A 250 -5.17 11.94 10.75
C PRO A 250 -4.28 10.83 11.30
N ALA A 251 -4.43 9.59 10.79
CA ALA A 251 -3.57 8.47 11.18
C ALA A 251 -2.13 8.68 10.69
N TRP A 252 -1.93 9.01 9.42
CA TRP A 252 -0.60 9.32 8.87
C TRP A 252 0.09 10.45 9.63
N ARG A 253 -0.63 11.54 9.86
CA ARG A 253 -0.08 12.68 10.60
C ARG A 253 0.30 12.28 12.03
N ALA A 254 -0.53 11.52 12.72
CA ALA A 254 -0.28 11.13 14.11
C ALA A 254 0.89 10.14 14.25
N VAL A 255 1.14 9.29 13.26
CA VAL A 255 2.16 8.24 13.30
C VAL A 255 3.45 8.69 12.60
N LEU A 256 3.34 9.15 11.35
CA LEU A 256 4.49 9.49 10.51
C LEU A 256 4.85 10.99 10.54
N GLY A 257 3.89 11.83 10.88
CA GLY A 257 4.03 13.29 10.78
C GLY A 257 3.86 13.83 9.35
N VAL A 258 3.47 12.98 8.39
CA VAL A 258 3.34 13.35 6.97
C VAL A 258 1.86 13.40 6.57
N ASP A 259 1.48 14.34 5.71
CA ASP A 259 0.16 14.37 5.06
C ASP A 259 0.21 13.57 3.76
N GLY A 260 -0.41 12.37 3.76
CA GLY A 260 -0.44 11.49 2.59
C GLY A 260 -1.10 12.11 1.37
N ASN A 261 -2.08 13.01 1.52
CA ASN A 261 -2.68 13.72 0.41
C ASN A 261 -1.80 14.84 -0.14
N ALA A 262 -0.96 15.47 0.69
CA ALA A 262 0.07 16.39 0.22
C ALA A 262 1.10 15.63 -0.64
N ARG A 263 1.53 14.46 -0.17
CA ARG A 263 2.44 13.56 -0.90
C ARG A 263 1.82 13.09 -2.24
N LEU A 264 0.55 12.69 -2.24
CA LEU A 264 -0.19 12.32 -3.45
C LEU A 264 -0.28 13.49 -4.44
N ARG A 265 -0.64 14.71 -3.99
CA ARG A 265 -0.69 15.88 -4.88
C ARG A 265 0.67 16.18 -5.50
N TYR A 266 1.72 16.09 -4.70
CA TYR A 266 3.09 16.27 -5.18
C TYR A 266 3.43 15.23 -6.26
N ALA A 267 3.22 13.95 -6.01
CA ALA A 267 3.46 12.89 -6.99
C ALA A 267 2.62 13.07 -8.27
N ASN A 268 1.36 13.49 -8.13
CA ASN A 268 0.49 13.76 -9.27
C ASN A 268 0.91 15.00 -10.09
N SER A 269 1.62 15.97 -9.48
CA SER A 269 2.14 17.15 -10.20
C SER A 269 3.43 16.86 -10.98
N HIS A 270 4.13 15.75 -10.68
CA HIS A 270 5.33 15.37 -11.40
C HIS A 270 4.98 14.68 -12.72
N LEU A 271 5.77 14.96 -13.76
CA LEU A 271 5.61 14.27 -15.04
C LEU A 271 5.99 12.79 -14.87
N ALA A 272 5.03 11.91 -15.10
CA ALA A 272 5.27 10.50 -15.37
C ALA A 272 5.15 10.30 -16.90
N ASP A 273 5.94 9.35 -17.44
CA ASP A 273 5.93 9.08 -18.87
C ASP A 273 4.62 8.39 -19.29
N MET A 274 4.03 7.64 -18.36
CA MET A 274 2.68 7.08 -18.51
C MET A 274 1.92 7.18 -17.18
N ARG A 275 0.66 7.64 -17.25
CA ARG A 275 -0.26 7.63 -16.12
C ARG A 275 -1.45 6.74 -16.40
N ILE A 276 -1.69 5.79 -15.50
CA ILE A 276 -2.84 4.89 -15.51
C ILE A 276 -3.88 5.45 -14.54
N ASP A 277 -5.02 5.90 -15.07
CA ASP A 277 -6.06 6.52 -14.26
C ASP A 277 -6.93 5.49 -13.56
N SER A 278 -6.81 5.44 -12.24
CA SER A 278 -7.63 4.61 -11.35
C SER A 278 -8.44 5.44 -10.34
N SER A 279 -8.65 6.72 -10.61
CA SER A 279 -9.33 7.65 -9.69
C SER A 279 -10.80 7.27 -9.41
N ASP A 280 -11.41 6.43 -10.22
CA ASP A 280 -12.79 5.95 -10.06
C ASP A 280 -12.89 4.52 -9.49
N VAL A 281 -11.78 3.93 -9.08
CA VAL A 281 -11.73 2.54 -8.57
C VAL A 281 -12.69 2.27 -7.42
N SER A 282 -12.88 3.25 -6.54
CA SER A 282 -13.78 3.13 -5.39
C SER A 282 -15.25 3.02 -5.82
N VAL A 283 -15.62 3.58 -6.97
CA VAL A 283 -16.96 3.52 -7.55
C VAL A 283 -17.15 2.26 -8.37
N VAL A 284 -16.19 1.96 -9.26
CA VAL A 284 -16.30 0.81 -10.17
C VAL A 284 -16.28 -0.51 -9.41
N LEU A 285 -15.45 -0.61 -8.37
CA LEU A 285 -15.33 -1.79 -7.52
C LEU A 285 -16.07 -1.64 -6.17
N GLU A 286 -17.11 -0.79 -6.11
CA GLU A 286 -17.89 -0.52 -4.89
C GLU A 286 -18.51 -1.79 -4.28
N LYS A 287 -18.94 -2.74 -5.12
CA LYS A 287 -19.61 -3.96 -4.69
C LYS A 287 -18.69 -5.02 -4.11
N GLN A 288 -17.39 -4.80 -4.16
CA GLN A 288 -16.43 -5.77 -3.60
C GLN A 288 -16.52 -5.83 -2.09
N GLN A 289 -16.58 -7.06 -1.56
CA GLN A 289 -16.88 -7.30 -0.15
C GLN A 289 -15.62 -7.47 0.70
N LEU A 290 -14.45 -7.59 0.09
CA LEU A 290 -13.17 -7.65 0.83
C LEU A 290 -12.84 -6.26 1.39
N GLN A 291 -13.45 -5.93 2.53
CA GLN A 291 -13.36 -4.62 3.17
C GLN A 291 -13.61 -4.72 4.67
N GLN A 292 -13.31 -3.65 5.39
CA GLN A 292 -13.62 -3.54 6.81
C GLN A 292 -15.12 -3.36 7.02
N LYS A 293 -15.67 -4.14 7.95
CA LYS A 293 -17.06 -4.05 8.40
C LYS A 293 -17.10 -3.58 9.85
N LEU A 294 -17.95 -2.60 10.12
CA LEU A 294 -18.23 -2.15 11.48
C LEU A 294 -19.41 -2.95 12.05
N ASP A 295 -19.14 -3.88 12.96
CA ASP A 295 -20.17 -4.62 13.68
C ASP A 295 -20.52 -3.86 14.98
N TRP A 296 -21.57 -3.06 14.91
CA TRP A 296 -22.06 -2.27 16.04
C TRP A 296 -22.61 -3.12 17.20
N ARG A 297 -23.17 -4.31 16.87
CA ARG A 297 -23.75 -5.21 17.90
C ARG A 297 -22.65 -5.86 18.72
N ARG A 298 -21.57 -6.30 18.07
CA ARG A 298 -20.42 -6.92 18.73
C ARG A 298 -19.37 -5.91 19.17
N ASN A 299 -19.58 -4.62 18.88
CA ASN A 299 -18.59 -3.57 19.12
C ASN A 299 -17.21 -3.91 18.52
N ARG A 300 -17.19 -4.35 17.28
CA ARG A 300 -15.98 -4.88 16.65
C ARG A 300 -15.82 -4.39 15.20
N ILE A 301 -14.55 -4.23 14.79
CA ILE A 301 -14.18 -4.06 13.38
C ILE A 301 -13.74 -5.43 12.88
N GLU A 302 -14.39 -5.92 11.83
CA GLU A 302 -14.11 -7.21 11.22
C GLU A 302 -13.69 -7.01 9.76
N LEU A 303 -12.91 -7.95 9.23
CA LEU A 303 -12.66 -8.02 7.80
C LEU A 303 -13.81 -8.80 7.17
N GLN A 304 -14.60 -8.14 6.33
CA GLN A 304 -15.65 -8.81 5.58
C GLN A 304 -15.04 -9.52 4.39
N MET A 305 -15.20 -10.84 4.34
CA MET A 305 -14.80 -11.67 3.22
C MET A 305 -15.97 -11.95 2.28
N PRO A 306 -15.72 -12.22 0.99
CA PRO A 306 -16.73 -12.78 0.10
C PRO A 306 -17.33 -14.05 0.70
N PRO A 307 -18.66 -14.25 0.59
CA PRO A 307 -19.35 -15.34 1.27
C PRO A 307 -19.04 -16.72 0.68
N SER A 308 -18.48 -16.78 -0.53
CA SER A 308 -18.03 -18.02 -1.16
C SER A 308 -16.78 -17.82 -2.00
N TYR A 309 -16.10 -18.92 -2.30
CA TYR A 309 -14.94 -18.92 -3.16
C TYR A 309 -15.26 -18.39 -4.57
N GLU A 310 -16.41 -18.75 -5.15
CA GLU A 310 -16.83 -18.30 -6.47
C GLU A 310 -16.96 -16.76 -6.54
N ILE A 311 -17.52 -16.15 -5.48
CA ILE A 311 -17.63 -14.70 -5.39
C ILE A 311 -16.26 -14.05 -5.21
N PHE A 312 -15.36 -14.69 -4.46
CA PHE A 312 -13.98 -14.25 -4.36
C PHE A 312 -13.27 -14.25 -5.72
N VAL A 313 -13.41 -15.37 -6.47
CA VAL A 313 -12.85 -15.49 -7.83
C VAL A 313 -13.38 -14.38 -8.74
N GLN A 314 -14.70 -14.11 -8.68
CA GLN A 314 -15.29 -13.01 -9.45
C GLN A 314 -14.66 -11.66 -9.07
N HIS A 315 -14.54 -11.36 -7.77
CA HIS A 315 -13.94 -10.10 -7.31
C HIS A 315 -12.48 -9.94 -7.76
N MET A 316 -11.70 -11.02 -7.71
CA MET A 316 -10.30 -10.97 -8.18
C MET A 316 -10.20 -10.79 -9.68
N ASN A 317 -11.08 -11.42 -10.45
CA ASN A 317 -11.17 -11.22 -11.89
C ASN A 317 -11.62 -9.78 -12.24
N ASP A 318 -12.58 -9.21 -11.51
CA ASP A 318 -13.02 -7.83 -11.71
C ASP A 318 -11.88 -6.83 -11.43
N GLN A 319 -11.08 -7.05 -10.38
CA GLN A 319 -9.89 -6.25 -10.10
C GLN A 319 -8.88 -6.33 -11.24
N TRP A 320 -8.56 -7.57 -11.67
CA TRP A 320 -7.64 -7.81 -12.75
C TRP A 320 -8.10 -7.11 -14.04
N GLN A 321 -9.37 -7.31 -14.43
CA GLN A 321 -9.96 -6.74 -15.64
C GLN A 321 -9.95 -5.21 -15.59
N TYR A 322 -10.33 -4.62 -14.46
CA TYR A 322 -10.27 -3.18 -14.25
C TYR A 322 -8.85 -2.64 -14.51
N GLY A 323 -7.85 -3.24 -13.88
CA GLY A 323 -6.46 -2.81 -14.05
C GLY A 323 -5.96 -2.95 -15.49
N TYR A 324 -6.30 -4.06 -16.13
CA TYR A 324 -5.97 -4.34 -17.52
C TYR A 324 -6.56 -3.29 -18.47
N ASP A 325 -7.84 -2.99 -18.33
CA ASP A 325 -8.53 -2.01 -19.19
C ASP A 325 -7.99 -0.59 -18.98
N ARG A 326 -7.70 -0.19 -17.72
CA ARG A 326 -7.10 1.12 -17.43
C ARG A 326 -5.70 1.27 -18.02
N ALA A 327 -4.88 0.23 -17.97
CA ALA A 327 -3.56 0.26 -18.60
C ALA A 327 -3.67 0.31 -20.12
N ARG A 328 -4.58 -0.44 -20.75
CA ARG A 328 -4.85 -0.34 -22.19
C ARG A 328 -5.32 1.06 -22.63
N GLU A 329 -6.21 1.68 -21.85
CA GLU A 329 -6.61 3.06 -22.10
C GLU A 329 -5.41 4.03 -22.03
N ALA A 330 -4.50 3.83 -21.06
CA ALA A 330 -3.30 4.65 -20.93
C ALA A 330 -2.34 4.45 -22.10
N LEU A 331 -2.17 3.21 -22.57
CA LEU A 331 -1.34 2.86 -23.73
C LEU A 331 -1.85 3.48 -25.04
N ALA A 332 -3.16 3.68 -25.17
CA ALA A 332 -3.78 4.30 -26.35
C ALA A 332 -3.68 5.84 -26.40
N ARG A 333 -3.21 6.47 -25.29
CA ARG A 333 -3.06 7.94 -25.22
C ARG A 333 -1.68 8.39 -25.74
N PRO A 334 -1.59 9.57 -26.38
CA PRO A 334 -0.31 10.20 -26.67
C PRO A 334 0.46 10.47 -25.36
N ALA A 335 1.78 10.29 -25.37
CA ALA A 335 2.65 10.35 -24.20
C ALA A 335 2.59 11.66 -23.37
N LEU A 336 2.08 12.75 -23.94
CA LEU A 336 2.00 14.07 -23.28
C LEU A 336 0.59 14.43 -22.73
N GLN A 337 -0.40 13.55 -22.88
CA GLN A 337 -1.74 13.84 -22.36
C GLN A 337 -1.90 13.29 -20.95
N GLN A 338 -2.16 14.20 -20.00
CA GLN A 338 -2.58 13.80 -18.65
C GLN A 338 -3.94 13.05 -18.73
N PRO A 339 -4.17 12.06 -17.86
CA PRO A 339 -5.46 11.39 -17.80
C PRO A 339 -6.56 12.41 -17.47
N PRO A 340 -7.74 12.30 -18.09
CA PRO A 340 -8.88 13.13 -17.72
C PRO A 340 -9.22 12.84 -16.24
N ILE A 341 -9.41 13.90 -15.45
CA ILE A 341 -9.87 13.76 -14.07
C ILE A 341 -11.26 13.12 -14.09
N ARG A 342 -11.36 11.85 -13.74
CA ARG A 342 -12.63 11.16 -13.57
C ARG A 342 -13.25 11.62 -12.26
N ARG A 343 -14.22 12.50 -12.31
CA ARG A 343 -15.02 12.86 -11.14
C ARG A 343 -15.84 11.63 -10.76
N ALA A 344 -15.54 11.02 -9.61
CA ALA A 344 -16.46 10.06 -9.03
C ALA A 344 -17.81 10.77 -8.87
N ASN A 345 -18.84 10.30 -9.56
CA ASN A 345 -20.21 10.73 -9.31
C ASN A 345 -20.60 10.21 -7.94
N ARG A 346 -20.13 10.87 -6.90
CA ARG A 346 -20.65 10.70 -5.55
C ARG A 346 -22.09 11.23 -5.57
N HIS A 347 -23.04 10.40 -5.90
CA HIS A 347 -24.32 10.49 -5.25
C HIS A 347 -24.02 10.16 -3.78
N SER A 348 -23.69 11.21 -3.02
CA SER A 348 -23.70 11.18 -1.56
C SER A 348 -25.10 10.68 -1.17
N LYS A 349 -25.20 9.37 -0.87
CA LYS A 349 -26.30 8.91 -0.05
C LYS A 349 -26.13 9.66 1.27
N PRO A 350 -27.11 10.52 1.66
CA PRO A 350 -27.06 11.11 2.97
C PRO A 350 -27.00 9.97 3.97
N LEU A 351 -26.13 10.10 4.97
CA LEU A 351 -26.21 9.31 6.20
C LEU A 351 -27.69 9.28 6.59
N ARG A 352 -28.32 8.10 6.49
CA ARG A 352 -29.70 7.95 6.98
C ARG A 352 -29.67 8.43 8.42
N SER A 353 -30.34 9.56 8.66
CA SER A 353 -30.73 10.00 9.98
C SER A 353 -31.32 8.79 10.69
N ILE A 354 -30.70 8.43 11.78
CA ILE A 354 -31.26 7.49 12.74
C ILE A 354 -32.39 8.28 13.40
N GLU A 355 -33.61 8.04 12.97
CA GLU A 355 -34.77 8.40 13.77
C GLU A 355 -34.85 7.46 14.99
N PRO A 356 -35.37 7.95 16.12
CA PRO A 356 -35.18 7.47 17.49
C PRO A 356 -35.69 6.04 17.75
#